data_81c626eb14aa00b5154b45b635c302a2
#
_entry.id   81c626eb14aa00b5154b45b635c302a2
#
_cell.length_a   1.000
_cell.length_b   1.000
_cell.length_c   1.000
_cell.angle_alpha   90.00
_cell.angle_beta   90.00
_cell.angle_gamma   90.00
#
_symmetry.space_group_name_H-M   'P 1'
#
loop_
_entity.id
_entity.type
_entity.pdbx_description
1 polymer ?
#
loop_
_entity_poly.entity_id
_entity_poly.type
_entity_poly.pdbx_seq_one_letter_code
_entity_poly.pdbx_strand_id
1 'polypeptide(L)'
;MALCGRRPEKPDKSTALKNRYSTKTEPAPFSIEEVAVETLNGKSVHHCLRQRFSTLTALEARVISVILSQCTIDDKTLLKVVADETHVSKAMLVKIAKKLGFDGFRSLRAALALHNRVPLAKARQELSDQSTARALAEKALGASLKALEEAFSLVSFESLQQAAQWLYAARQRDFYGLGGSAQVARDAACKFLRIGLRGSAFDDGLMMLMSASLLQKGDVAVAFSYSGQTLIVLEAVRQARKNGAHVIAITNSPGSRLTQVAHVVLCATVDDSPLTGENGAARVAQLNLLDALFMAVARSNPAATEANLSRTMSVVRSQRASW
;
A
#
# COMPACT_ATOMS: atom_id res chain seq x y z
N MET A 1 31.13 -70.45 -24.88
CA MET A 1 31.55 -69.05 -25.10
C MET A 1 30.49 -68.17 -24.51
N ALA A 2 30.64 -67.70 -23.29
CA ALA A 2 29.71 -66.92 -22.54
C ALA A 2 30.39 -65.59 -22.17
N LEU A 3 29.84 -64.47 -22.64
CA LEU A 3 30.32 -63.15 -22.22
C LEU A 3 29.42 -62.62 -21.11
N CYS A 4 30.00 -62.45 -19.93
CA CYS A 4 29.46 -61.94 -18.74
C CYS A 4 29.29 -60.40 -18.83
N GLY A 5 28.06 -59.89 -18.86
CA GLY A 5 27.76 -58.45 -18.80
C GLY A 5 27.55 -58.00 -17.38
N ARG A 6 28.45 -57.15 -16.88
CA ARG A 6 28.31 -56.46 -15.59
C ARG A 6 27.18 -55.44 -15.68
N ARG A 7 26.26 -55.45 -14.69
CA ARG A 7 25.26 -54.40 -14.45
C ARG A 7 25.96 -53.16 -13.84
N PRO A 8 25.61 -51.94 -14.22
CA PRO A 8 26.09 -50.75 -13.55
C PRO A 8 25.35 -50.53 -12.22
N GLU A 9 26.16 -50.25 -11.19
CA GLU A 9 25.68 -49.86 -9.87
C GLU A 9 24.87 -48.56 -9.94
N LYS A 10 23.76 -48.53 -9.19
CA LYS A 10 22.93 -47.30 -8.97
C LYS A 10 23.70 -46.38 -8.05
N PRO A 11 23.76 -45.05 -8.28
CA PRO A 11 24.34 -44.09 -7.37
C PRO A 11 23.49 -43.95 -6.11
N ASP A 12 24.16 -43.93 -4.99
CA ASP A 12 23.62 -43.75 -3.63
C ASP A 12 22.89 -42.39 -3.52
N LYS A 13 21.61 -42.46 -3.14
CA LYS A 13 20.72 -41.31 -2.95
C LYS A 13 20.89 -40.57 -1.62
N SER A 14 21.88 -40.95 -0.78
CA SER A 14 22.04 -40.38 0.57
C SER A 14 22.88 -39.11 0.64
N THR A 15 23.62 -38.76 -0.43
CA THR A 15 24.54 -37.61 -0.43
C THR A 15 23.99 -36.36 -1.09
N ALA A 16 22.79 -36.41 -1.70
CA ALA A 16 22.20 -35.30 -2.46
C ALA A 16 21.25 -34.39 -1.65
N LEU A 17 21.01 -34.65 -0.38
CA LEU A 17 20.04 -33.93 0.46
C LEU A 17 20.64 -33.02 1.53
N LYS A 18 21.96 -32.89 1.62
CA LYS A 18 22.62 -32.07 2.66
C LYS A 18 23.16 -30.71 2.24
N ASN A 19 22.93 -30.25 0.98
CA ASN A 19 23.53 -29.01 0.50
C ASN A 19 22.51 -27.99 -0.02
N ARG A 20 21.29 -27.93 0.53
CA ARG A 20 20.30 -26.90 0.16
C ARG A 20 19.94 -25.88 1.26
N TYR A 21 20.61 -25.92 2.41
CA TYR A 21 20.42 -24.94 3.46
C TYR A 21 21.77 -24.48 4.00
N SER A 22 22.46 -23.67 3.25
CA SER A 22 23.53 -22.82 3.77
C SER A 22 23.83 -21.74 2.75
N THR A 23 23.53 -20.58 3.08
CA THR A 23 24.13 -19.25 3.18
C THR A 23 23.02 -18.23 3.08
N LYS A 24 22.44 -17.86 4.24
CA LYS A 24 21.89 -16.53 4.40
C LYS A 24 23.09 -15.58 4.26
N THR A 25 23.43 -15.19 3.05
CA THR A 25 24.27 -14.02 2.82
C THR A 25 23.50 -12.85 3.41
N GLU A 26 23.99 -12.29 4.50
CA GLU A 26 23.56 -11.01 4.99
C GLU A 26 23.67 -10.02 3.81
N PRO A 27 22.59 -9.31 3.46
CA PRO A 27 22.64 -8.34 2.37
C PRO A 27 23.69 -7.28 2.73
N ALA A 28 24.58 -6.96 1.79
CA ALA A 28 25.64 -5.98 1.96
C ALA A 28 25.10 -4.62 2.49
N PRO A 29 25.84 -3.87 3.30
CA PRO A 29 25.43 -2.55 3.78
C PRO A 29 25.25 -1.58 2.63
N PHE A 30 24.19 -0.77 2.66
CA PHE A 30 24.00 0.33 1.71
C PHE A 30 25.02 1.42 1.97
N SER A 31 25.78 1.83 0.97
CA SER A 31 26.54 3.08 1.02
C SER A 31 25.57 4.27 0.90
N ILE A 32 25.97 5.43 1.43
CA ILE A 32 25.20 6.69 1.26
C ILE A 32 25.06 7.02 -0.22
N GLU A 33 26.04 6.68 -1.04
CA GLU A 33 26.04 6.89 -2.48
C GLU A 33 25.07 5.96 -3.21
N GLU A 34 24.98 4.67 -2.83
CA GLU A 34 24.01 3.72 -3.39
C GLU A 34 22.57 4.13 -3.07
N VAL A 35 22.29 4.57 -1.83
CA VAL A 35 20.97 5.07 -1.44
C VAL A 35 20.64 6.38 -2.17
N ALA A 36 21.63 7.27 -2.37
CA ALA A 36 21.46 8.49 -3.16
C ALA A 36 21.21 8.19 -4.64
N VAL A 37 21.94 7.24 -5.23
CA VAL A 37 21.76 6.79 -6.62
C VAL A 37 20.41 6.12 -6.81
N GLU A 38 19.96 5.25 -5.89
CA GLU A 38 18.63 4.63 -5.96
C GLU A 38 17.51 5.66 -5.80
N THR A 39 17.70 6.69 -4.96
CA THR A 39 16.74 7.81 -4.82
C THR A 39 16.70 8.67 -6.09
N LEU A 40 17.83 8.89 -6.73
CA LEU A 40 17.94 9.60 -8.03
C LEU A 40 17.31 8.77 -9.17
N ASN A 41 17.39 7.44 -9.10
CA ASN A 41 16.74 6.52 -10.05
C ASN A 41 15.24 6.27 -9.75
N GLY A 42 14.61 7.07 -8.88
CA GLY A 42 13.19 7.01 -8.58
C GLY A 42 12.78 5.95 -7.55
N LYS A 43 13.72 5.18 -6.98
CA LYS A 43 13.42 4.28 -5.87
C LYS A 43 13.54 5.02 -4.54
N SER A 44 12.45 5.05 -3.78
CA SER A 44 12.39 5.71 -2.48
C SER A 44 13.25 4.97 -1.43
N VAL A 45 13.95 5.71 -0.56
CA VAL A 45 14.60 5.17 0.67
C VAL A 45 13.60 4.32 1.47
N HIS A 46 12.33 4.70 1.49
CA HIS A 46 11.25 3.91 2.06
C HIS A 46 11.11 2.54 1.39
N HIS A 47 11.32 2.43 0.08
CA HIS A 47 11.28 1.13 -0.62
C HIS A 47 12.46 0.25 -0.19
N CYS A 48 13.67 0.79 -0.17
CA CYS A 48 14.88 0.07 0.28
C CYS A 48 14.76 -0.41 1.73
N LEU A 49 14.27 0.45 2.62
CA LEU A 49 14.01 0.08 4.00
C LEU A 49 12.95 -1.01 4.13
N ARG A 50 11.89 -0.97 3.32
CA ARG A 50 10.80 -1.97 3.34
C ARG A 50 11.27 -3.36 2.95
N GLN A 51 12.17 -3.51 2.00
CA GLN A 51 12.72 -4.81 1.61
C GLN A 51 13.38 -5.54 2.79
N ARG A 52 13.95 -4.79 3.75
CA ARG A 52 14.60 -5.34 4.94
C ARG A 52 13.70 -5.39 6.18
N PHE A 53 12.46 -4.95 6.09
CA PHE A 53 11.51 -5.02 7.21
C PHE A 53 11.28 -6.44 7.74
N SER A 54 11.34 -7.45 6.88
CA SER A 54 11.17 -8.86 7.26
C SER A 54 12.27 -9.37 8.19
N THR A 55 13.41 -8.68 8.28
CA THR A 55 14.52 -9.03 9.18
C THR A 55 14.38 -8.41 10.57
N LEU A 56 13.45 -7.49 10.76
CA LEU A 56 13.25 -6.74 12.00
C LEU A 56 12.31 -7.50 12.95
N THR A 57 12.60 -7.40 14.25
CA THR A 57 11.64 -7.79 15.29
C THR A 57 10.45 -6.83 15.32
N ALA A 58 9.36 -7.22 15.97
CA ALA A 58 8.16 -6.37 16.09
C ALA A 58 8.45 -4.99 16.71
N LEU A 59 9.34 -4.93 17.71
CA LEU A 59 9.77 -3.67 18.32
C LEU A 59 10.58 -2.82 17.34
N GLU A 60 11.59 -3.41 16.67
CA GLU A 60 12.43 -2.72 15.69
C GLU A 60 11.60 -2.17 14.52
N ALA A 61 10.64 -2.98 14.03
CA ALA A 61 9.71 -2.57 12.98
C ALA A 61 8.82 -1.39 13.42
N ARG A 62 8.35 -1.39 14.69
CA ARG A 62 7.59 -0.27 15.26
C ARG A 62 8.44 1.00 15.29
N VAL A 63 9.68 0.92 15.76
CA VAL A 63 10.60 2.07 15.81
C VAL A 63 10.80 2.68 14.42
N ILE A 64 11.08 1.85 13.42
CA ILE A 64 11.24 2.34 12.04
C ILE A 64 9.94 2.94 11.49
N SER A 65 8.79 2.39 11.86
CA SER A 65 7.51 2.98 11.44
C SER A 65 7.29 4.38 12.01
N VAL A 66 7.63 4.60 13.28
CA VAL A 66 7.56 5.93 13.90
C VAL A 66 8.49 6.88 13.17
N ILE A 67 9.74 6.46 12.92
CA ILE A 67 10.74 7.26 12.17
C ILE A 67 10.21 7.64 10.77
N LEU A 68 9.63 6.70 10.05
CA LEU A 68 9.14 6.95 8.68
C LEU A 68 7.83 7.75 8.63
N SER A 69 7.01 7.72 9.69
CA SER A 69 5.74 8.45 9.72
C SER A 69 5.89 9.90 10.16
N GLN A 70 6.92 10.22 10.92
CA GLN A 70 7.09 11.56 11.49
C GLN A 70 7.87 12.52 10.60
N CYS A 71 8.35 12.14 9.43
CA CYS A 71 8.93 12.96 8.32
C CYS A 71 9.79 14.20 8.69
N THR A 72 10.13 14.39 9.97
CA THR A 72 10.84 15.56 10.49
C THR A 72 12.34 15.35 10.62
N ILE A 73 12.85 14.16 10.23
CA ILE A 73 14.28 13.87 10.31
C ILE A 73 15.04 14.64 9.23
N ASP A 74 15.91 15.52 9.69
CA ASP A 74 16.84 16.29 8.89
C ASP A 74 18.30 15.97 9.28
N ASP A 75 19.28 16.63 8.62
CA ASP A 75 20.70 16.43 8.90
C ASP A 75 21.11 16.86 10.31
N LYS A 76 20.33 17.70 10.98
CA LYS A 76 20.60 18.23 12.31
C LYS A 76 19.89 17.45 13.41
N THR A 77 18.95 16.56 13.06
CA THR A 77 18.17 15.79 14.01
C THR A 77 19.07 14.93 14.89
N LEU A 78 19.04 15.17 16.20
CA LEU A 78 19.90 14.47 17.15
C LEU A 78 19.38 13.05 17.42
N LEU A 79 20.30 12.09 17.54
CA LEU A 79 19.99 10.71 17.94
C LEU A 79 19.17 10.64 19.23
N LYS A 80 19.42 11.59 20.18
CA LYS A 80 18.68 11.66 21.43
C LYS A 80 17.19 11.95 21.18
N VAL A 81 16.86 12.90 20.33
CA VAL A 81 15.47 13.28 20.01
C VAL A 81 14.73 12.08 19.46
N VAL A 82 15.31 11.39 18.49
CA VAL A 82 14.69 10.20 17.89
C VAL A 82 14.54 9.05 18.91
N ALA A 83 15.51 8.90 19.83
CA ALA A 83 15.44 7.91 20.91
C ALA A 83 14.30 8.20 21.88
N ASP A 84 14.11 9.46 22.25
CA ASP A 84 13.06 9.91 23.15
C ASP A 84 11.67 9.76 22.49
N GLU A 85 11.51 10.15 21.21
CA GLU A 85 10.26 10.02 20.45
C GLU A 85 9.87 8.54 20.18
N THR A 86 10.85 7.68 19.96
CA THR A 86 10.60 6.25 19.71
C THR A 86 10.57 5.40 20.97
N HIS A 87 10.85 5.99 22.12
CA HIS A 87 10.94 5.33 23.42
C HIS A 87 11.90 4.15 23.45
N VAL A 88 13.05 4.29 22.80
CA VAL A 88 14.11 3.28 22.80
C VAL A 88 15.48 3.88 23.09
N SER A 89 16.45 3.04 23.50
CA SER A 89 17.80 3.51 23.75
C SER A 89 18.53 3.93 22.47
N LYS A 90 19.49 4.87 22.60
CA LYS A 90 20.36 5.28 21.49
C LYS A 90 21.11 4.07 20.87
N ALA A 91 21.54 3.12 21.71
CA ALA A 91 22.20 1.90 21.24
C ALA A 91 21.28 1.05 20.37
N MET A 92 19.99 0.99 20.71
CA MET A 92 18.98 0.26 19.93
C MET A 92 18.79 0.89 18.55
N LEU A 93 18.72 2.21 18.43
CA LEU A 93 18.63 2.90 17.15
C LEU A 93 19.85 2.64 16.25
N VAL A 94 21.06 2.63 16.83
CA VAL A 94 22.27 2.27 16.08
C VAL A 94 22.22 0.82 15.61
N LYS A 95 21.77 -0.11 16.47
CA LYS A 95 21.61 -1.50 16.10
C LYS A 95 20.60 -1.69 14.99
N ILE A 96 19.46 -1.00 15.05
CA ILE A 96 18.43 -1.02 14.00
C ILE A 96 19.00 -0.50 12.69
N ALA A 97 19.71 0.65 12.71
CA ALA A 97 20.33 1.21 11.52
C ALA A 97 21.29 0.21 10.85
N LYS A 98 22.17 -0.44 11.63
CA LYS A 98 23.08 -1.49 11.13
C LYS A 98 22.34 -2.68 10.55
N LYS A 99 21.27 -3.13 11.20
CA LYS A 99 20.44 -4.23 10.71
C LYS A 99 19.72 -3.90 9.41
N LEU A 100 19.43 -2.63 9.19
CA LEU A 100 18.89 -2.11 7.93
C LEU A 100 19.96 -1.92 6.85
N GLY A 101 21.24 -2.16 7.17
CA GLY A 101 22.36 -2.08 6.25
C GLY A 101 23.05 -0.72 6.19
N PHE A 102 22.79 0.15 7.15
CA PHE A 102 23.52 1.41 7.30
C PHE A 102 24.69 1.23 8.28
N ASP A 103 25.76 2.00 8.14
CA ASP A 103 26.90 1.94 9.06
C ASP A 103 26.55 2.33 10.49
N GLY A 104 25.44 3.05 10.67
CA GLY A 104 24.90 3.49 11.94
C GLY A 104 23.80 4.52 11.77
N PHE A 105 23.36 5.11 12.90
CA PHE A 105 22.28 6.10 12.85
C PHE A 105 22.62 7.34 12.00
N ARG A 106 23.89 7.75 11.93
CA ARG A 106 24.29 8.92 11.14
C ARG A 106 24.02 8.71 9.64
N SER A 107 24.36 7.55 9.09
CA SER A 107 24.08 7.22 7.68
C SER A 107 22.59 7.02 7.42
N LEU A 108 21.86 6.36 8.31
CA LEU A 108 20.40 6.25 8.22
C LEU A 108 19.73 7.64 8.25
N ARG A 109 20.16 8.53 9.16
CA ARG A 109 19.67 9.91 9.24
C ARG A 109 19.92 10.70 7.97
N ALA A 110 21.14 10.64 7.43
CA ALA A 110 21.50 11.32 6.19
C ALA A 110 20.63 10.84 5.00
N ALA A 111 20.42 9.54 4.89
CA ALA A 111 19.57 8.96 3.85
C ALA A 111 18.09 9.40 3.99
N LEU A 112 17.56 9.44 5.22
CA LEU A 112 16.21 9.94 5.49
C LEU A 112 16.08 11.44 5.24
N ALA A 113 17.07 12.24 5.65
CA ALA A 113 17.09 13.68 5.42
C ALA A 113 17.13 14.00 3.92
N LEU A 114 17.95 13.27 3.15
CA LEU A 114 17.99 13.40 1.70
C LEU A 114 16.61 13.02 1.09
N HIS A 115 16.03 11.91 1.51
CA HIS A 115 14.70 11.49 1.05
C HIS A 115 13.64 12.56 1.33
N ASN A 116 13.63 13.15 2.52
CA ASN A 116 12.68 14.20 2.89
C ASN A 116 12.88 15.52 2.11
N ARG A 117 14.09 15.78 1.61
CA ARG A 117 14.38 16.95 0.77
C ARG A 117 14.01 16.78 -0.70
N VAL A 118 14.10 15.56 -1.22
CA VAL A 118 13.83 15.27 -2.63
C VAL A 118 12.44 15.68 -3.07
N PRO A 119 11.34 15.39 -2.33
CA PRO A 119 10.00 15.83 -2.72
C PRO A 119 9.87 17.36 -2.80
N LEU A 120 10.44 18.09 -1.82
CA LEU A 120 10.41 19.55 -1.82
C LEU A 120 11.27 20.15 -2.94
N ALA A 121 12.43 19.56 -3.23
CA ALA A 121 13.26 19.96 -4.36
C ALA A 121 12.56 19.71 -5.69
N LYS A 122 11.93 18.54 -5.87
CA LYS A 122 11.10 18.22 -7.04
C LYS A 122 9.93 19.21 -7.16
N ALA A 123 9.21 19.48 -6.08
CA ALA A 123 8.10 20.44 -6.09
C ALA A 123 8.59 21.85 -6.48
N ARG A 124 9.73 22.31 -5.94
CA ARG A 124 10.33 23.60 -6.32
C ARG A 124 10.72 23.64 -7.79
N GLN A 125 11.32 22.57 -8.30
CA GLN A 125 11.67 22.46 -9.71
C GLN A 125 10.41 22.47 -10.59
N GLU A 126 9.37 21.73 -10.21
CA GLU A 126 8.09 21.70 -10.91
C GLU A 126 7.39 23.08 -10.91
N LEU A 127 7.54 23.86 -9.82
CA LEU A 127 6.97 25.22 -9.69
C LEU A 127 7.83 26.31 -10.34
N SER A 128 9.15 26.10 -10.46
CA SER A 128 10.09 27.06 -11.06
C SER A 128 10.17 26.97 -12.58
N ASP A 129 9.64 25.89 -13.14
CA ASP A 129 9.58 25.70 -14.58
C ASP A 129 8.60 26.70 -15.20
N GLN A 130 9.07 27.50 -16.17
CA GLN A 130 8.24 28.47 -16.91
C GLN A 130 7.28 27.75 -17.89
N SER A 131 6.76 26.61 -17.50
CA SER A 131 5.86 25.80 -18.28
C SER A 131 4.54 26.53 -18.55
N THR A 132 4.09 26.47 -19.76
CA THR A 132 2.75 26.97 -20.12
C THR A 132 1.66 26.18 -19.40
N ALA A 133 0.50 26.77 -19.19
CA ALA A 133 -0.67 26.07 -18.61
C ALA A 133 -0.99 24.76 -19.37
N ARG A 134 -0.77 24.76 -20.69
CA ARG A 134 -0.92 23.56 -21.53
C ARG A 134 0.07 22.45 -21.12
N ALA A 135 1.35 22.77 -20.97
CA ALA A 135 2.37 21.78 -20.59
C ALA A 135 2.10 21.23 -19.18
N LEU A 136 1.62 22.07 -18.25
CA LEU A 136 1.24 21.63 -16.90
C LEU A 136 0.03 20.67 -16.95
N ALA A 137 -0.96 20.97 -17.78
CA ALA A 137 -2.10 20.09 -17.97
C ALA A 137 -1.70 18.74 -18.61
N GLU A 138 -0.85 18.78 -19.66
CA GLU A 138 -0.32 17.58 -20.31
C GLU A 138 0.48 16.71 -19.31
N LYS A 139 1.28 17.32 -18.44
CA LYS A 139 2.04 16.63 -17.38
C LYS A 139 1.10 15.93 -16.39
N ALA A 140 0.08 16.62 -15.88
CA ALA A 140 -0.87 16.07 -14.92
C ALA A 140 -1.72 14.94 -15.51
N LEU A 141 -2.20 15.10 -16.74
CA LEU A 141 -2.96 14.08 -17.46
C LEU A 141 -2.07 12.87 -17.82
N GLY A 142 -0.84 13.12 -18.29
CA GLY A 142 0.12 12.07 -18.60
C GLY A 142 0.48 11.22 -17.37
N ALA A 143 0.66 11.83 -16.20
CA ALA A 143 0.89 11.12 -14.95
C ALA A 143 -0.31 10.21 -14.60
N SER A 144 -1.53 10.69 -14.81
CA SER A 144 -2.75 9.91 -14.55
C SER A 144 -2.90 8.75 -15.52
N LEU A 145 -2.63 8.95 -16.82
CA LEU A 145 -2.67 7.88 -17.83
C LEU A 145 -1.65 6.78 -17.50
N LYS A 146 -0.42 7.16 -17.17
CA LYS A 146 0.62 6.20 -16.75
C LYS A 146 0.20 5.40 -15.52
N ALA A 147 -0.39 6.06 -14.51
CA ALA A 147 -0.88 5.40 -13.32
C ALA A 147 -2.00 4.37 -13.62
N LEU A 148 -2.86 4.66 -14.59
CA LEU A 148 -3.91 3.73 -15.04
C LEU A 148 -3.31 2.52 -15.78
N GLU A 149 -2.33 2.73 -16.65
CA GLU A 149 -1.62 1.66 -17.35
C GLU A 149 -0.92 0.73 -16.36
N GLU A 150 -0.24 1.29 -15.36
CA GLU A 150 0.41 0.52 -14.30
C GLU A 150 -0.62 -0.24 -13.44
N ALA A 151 -1.74 0.39 -13.09
CA ALA A 151 -2.83 -0.26 -12.36
C ALA A 151 -3.37 -1.48 -13.14
N PHE A 152 -3.59 -1.32 -14.44
CA PHE A 152 -4.06 -2.41 -15.30
C PHE A 152 -3.05 -3.56 -15.37
N SER A 153 -1.76 -3.26 -15.41
CA SER A 153 -0.69 -4.28 -15.47
C SER A 153 -0.52 -5.07 -14.17
N LEU A 154 -0.87 -4.45 -13.02
CA LEU A 154 -0.67 -5.02 -11.69
C LEU A 154 -1.92 -5.69 -11.10
N VAL A 155 -3.11 -5.40 -11.63
CA VAL A 155 -4.34 -5.94 -11.09
C VAL A 155 -4.42 -7.45 -11.33
N SER A 156 -4.62 -8.22 -10.24
CA SER A 156 -5.01 -9.61 -10.34
C SER A 156 -6.53 -9.71 -10.51
N PHE A 157 -6.95 -10.28 -11.64
CA PHE A 157 -8.38 -10.47 -11.93
C PHE A 157 -9.03 -11.47 -10.99
N GLU A 158 -8.28 -12.48 -10.50
CA GLU A 158 -8.74 -13.42 -9.47
C GLU A 158 -8.99 -12.69 -8.15
N SER A 159 -8.07 -11.82 -7.74
CA SER A 159 -8.21 -10.98 -6.56
C SER A 159 -9.41 -10.03 -6.66
N LEU A 160 -9.61 -9.42 -7.82
CA LEU A 160 -10.75 -8.55 -8.10
C LEU A 160 -12.08 -9.32 -7.98
N GLN A 161 -12.14 -10.52 -8.57
CA GLN A 161 -13.32 -11.38 -8.52
C GLN A 161 -13.61 -11.84 -7.09
N GLN A 162 -12.59 -12.23 -6.34
CA GLN A 162 -12.74 -12.65 -4.94
C GLN A 162 -13.25 -11.50 -4.06
N ALA A 163 -12.67 -10.30 -4.23
CA ALA A 163 -13.13 -9.10 -3.53
C ALA A 163 -14.61 -8.78 -3.84
N ALA A 164 -14.99 -8.91 -5.12
CA ALA A 164 -16.37 -8.68 -5.56
C ALA A 164 -17.35 -9.67 -4.93
N GLN A 165 -16.99 -10.95 -4.85
CA GLN A 165 -17.82 -11.98 -4.19
C GLN A 165 -18.03 -11.66 -2.71
N TRP A 166 -16.98 -11.30 -1.98
CA TRP A 166 -17.09 -10.94 -0.56
C TRP A 166 -17.95 -9.69 -0.37
N LEU A 167 -17.72 -8.65 -1.16
CA LEU A 167 -18.50 -7.42 -1.08
C LEU A 167 -19.98 -7.64 -1.38
N TYR A 168 -20.30 -8.49 -2.35
CA TYR A 168 -21.69 -8.80 -2.68
C TYR A 168 -22.36 -9.57 -1.54
N ALA A 169 -21.69 -10.58 -0.98
CA ALA A 169 -22.25 -11.45 0.04
C ALA A 169 -22.26 -10.83 1.46
N ALA A 170 -21.45 -9.82 1.72
CA ALA A 170 -21.31 -9.26 3.05
C ALA A 170 -22.61 -8.70 3.60
N ARG A 171 -22.84 -8.88 4.91
CA ARG A 171 -23.89 -8.20 5.66
C ARG A 171 -23.53 -6.73 5.91
N GLN A 172 -22.29 -6.48 6.36
CA GLN A 172 -21.73 -5.14 6.64
C GLN A 172 -20.49 -4.89 5.77
N ARG A 173 -20.38 -3.68 5.24
CA ARG A 173 -19.27 -3.17 4.43
C ARG A 173 -18.77 -1.88 5.01
N ASP A 174 -17.52 -1.86 5.43
CA ASP A 174 -16.89 -0.67 5.97
C ASP A 174 -15.73 -0.25 5.07
N PHE A 175 -15.70 1.03 4.74
CA PHE A 175 -14.72 1.65 3.86
C PHE A 175 -13.85 2.61 4.67
N TYR A 176 -12.58 2.28 4.83
CA TYR A 176 -11.63 3.01 5.66
C TYR A 176 -10.65 3.81 4.82
N GLY A 177 -10.48 5.09 5.13
CA GLY A 177 -9.51 5.94 4.48
C GLY A 177 -9.30 7.25 5.24
N LEU A 178 -8.07 7.76 5.28
CA LEU A 178 -7.74 9.04 5.90
C LEU A 178 -7.21 10.04 4.86
N GLY A 179 -7.36 11.34 5.14
CA GLY A 179 -6.88 12.40 4.27
C GLY A 179 -7.42 12.27 2.84
N GLY A 180 -6.53 12.22 1.85
CA GLY A 180 -6.92 12.05 0.45
C GLY A 180 -7.65 10.74 0.15
N SER A 181 -7.29 9.65 0.83
CA SER A 181 -7.94 8.34 0.67
C SER A 181 -9.35 8.28 1.26
N ALA A 182 -9.72 9.20 2.16
CA ALA A 182 -11.08 9.34 2.69
C ALA A 182 -12.09 9.63 1.57
N GLN A 183 -11.69 10.37 0.55
CA GLN A 183 -12.58 10.70 -0.58
C GLN A 183 -12.92 9.43 -1.37
N VAL A 184 -11.94 8.54 -1.56
CA VAL A 184 -12.17 7.26 -2.25
C VAL A 184 -13.07 6.35 -1.42
N ALA A 185 -12.90 6.32 -0.09
CA ALA A 185 -13.75 5.56 0.82
C ALA A 185 -15.22 6.05 0.79
N ARG A 186 -15.43 7.37 0.77
CA ARG A 186 -16.78 7.96 0.64
C ARG A 186 -17.40 7.67 -0.72
N ASP A 187 -16.61 7.75 -1.80
CA ASP A 187 -17.09 7.40 -3.14
C ASP A 187 -17.51 5.92 -3.22
N ALA A 188 -16.74 5.02 -2.58
CA ALA A 188 -17.11 3.62 -2.47
C ALA A 188 -18.48 3.45 -1.80
N ALA A 189 -18.70 4.04 -0.62
CA ALA A 189 -19.98 3.96 0.07
C ALA A 189 -21.14 4.49 -0.80
N CYS A 190 -20.92 5.60 -1.50
CA CYS A 190 -21.91 6.17 -2.42
C CYS A 190 -22.23 5.23 -3.61
N LYS A 191 -21.19 4.68 -4.27
CA LYS A 191 -21.36 3.78 -5.41
C LYS A 191 -22.13 2.52 -5.02
N PHE A 192 -21.73 1.85 -3.93
CA PHE A 192 -22.38 0.63 -3.48
C PHE A 192 -23.83 0.87 -3.00
N LEU A 193 -24.12 2.00 -2.38
CA LEU A 193 -25.49 2.39 -2.01
C LEU A 193 -26.41 2.45 -3.25
N ARG A 194 -25.92 2.92 -4.39
CA ARG A 194 -26.70 3.04 -5.62
C ARG A 194 -27.20 1.71 -6.17
N ILE A 195 -26.48 0.63 -5.91
CA ILE A 195 -26.87 -0.73 -6.28
C ILE A 195 -27.53 -1.52 -5.13
N GLY A 196 -27.88 -0.82 -4.04
CA GLY A 196 -28.59 -1.41 -2.90
C GLY A 196 -27.68 -2.10 -1.87
N LEU A 197 -26.36 -2.06 -2.04
CA LEU A 197 -25.41 -2.62 -1.11
C LEU A 197 -24.96 -1.52 -0.11
N ARG A 198 -25.59 -1.53 1.07
CA ARG A 198 -25.29 -0.54 2.11
C ARG A 198 -23.92 -0.80 2.73
N GLY A 199 -23.23 0.29 3.04
CA GLY A 199 -21.94 0.30 3.72
C GLY A 199 -21.63 1.70 4.24
N SER A 200 -20.67 1.83 5.14
CA SER A 200 -20.29 3.08 5.77
C SER A 200 -18.84 3.44 5.47
N ALA A 201 -18.58 4.70 5.17
CA ALA A 201 -17.23 5.22 5.06
C ALA A 201 -16.81 5.84 6.38
N PHE A 202 -15.59 5.56 6.81
CA PHE A 202 -14.99 6.08 8.02
C PHE A 202 -13.68 6.77 7.68
N ASP A 203 -13.58 8.03 8.06
CA ASP A 203 -12.43 8.91 7.85
C ASP A 203 -11.91 9.54 9.15
N ASP A 204 -12.44 9.08 10.26
CA ASP A 204 -11.96 9.34 11.62
C ASP A 204 -11.38 8.06 12.23
N GLY A 205 -10.21 8.20 12.87
CA GLY A 205 -9.46 7.04 13.37
C GLY A 205 -10.18 6.30 14.50
N LEU A 206 -10.84 7.00 15.41
CA LEU A 206 -11.57 6.37 16.51
C LEU A 206 -12.83 5.68 16.00
N MET A 207 -13.54 6.31 15.07
CA MET A 207 -14.71 5.72 14.43
C MET A 207 -14.33 4.47 13.63
N MET A 208 -13.17 4.46 12.94
CA MET A 208 -12.66 3.25 12.28
C MET A 208 -12.43 2.11 13.26
N LEU A 209 -11.78 2.38 14.40
CA LEU A 209 -11.50 1.36 15.40
C LEU A 209 -12.78 0.83 16.05
N MET A 210 -13.74 1.71 16.36
CA MET A 210 -15.04 1.30 16.89
C MET A 210 -15.80 0.43 15.88
N SER A 211 -15.89 0.86 14.63
CA SER A 211 -16.51 0.09 13.55
C SER A 211 -15.83 -1.27 13.39
N ALA A 212 -14.51 -1.29 13.26
CA ALA A 212 -13.72 -2.52 13.10
C ALA A 212 -13.90 -3.51 14.26
N SER A 213 -14.15 -3.02 15.48
CA SER A 213 -14.41 -3.85 16.65
C SER A 213 -15.75 -4.60 16.60
N LEU A 214 -16.70 -4.11 15.81
CA LEU A 214 -18.05 -4.65 15.64
C LEU A 214 -18.22 -5.56 14.41
N LEU A 215 -17.25 -5.54 13.49
CA LEU A 215 -17.27 -6.43 12.32
C LEU A 215 -17.14 -7.89 12.77
N GLN A 216 -17.77 -8.77 12.01
CA GLN A 216 -17.86 -10.19 12.28
C GLN A 216 -17.46 -11.00 11.04
N LYS A 217 -17.41 -12.32 11.20
CA LYS A 217 -17.19 -13.28 10.10
C LYS A 217 -18.21 -13.05 8.96
N GLY A 218 -17.70 -12.87 7.76
CA GLY A 218 -18.48 -12.60 6.56
C GLY A 218 -18.73 -11.11 6.28
N ASP A 219 -18.39 -10.20 7.22
CA ASP A 219 -18.36 -8.78 6.95
C ASP A 219 -17.08 -8.41 6.17
N VAL A 220 -17.05 -7.23 5.56
CA VAL A 220 -15.92 -6.76 4.75
C VAL A 220 -15.45 -5.39 5.20
N ALA A 221 -14.14 -5.25 5.41
CA ALA A 221 -13.44 -4.00 5.53
C ALA A 221 -12.61 -3.72 4.27
N VAL A 222 -12.86 -2.60 3.59
CA VAL A 222 -12.05 -2.12 2.47
C VAL A 222 -11.22 -0.95 2.93
N ALA A 223 -9.91 -1.07 2.89
CA ALA A 223 -8.99 -0.02 3.29
C ALA A 223 -8.32 0.65 2.09
N PHE A 224 -8.47 1.96 2.01
CA PHE A 224 -7.80 2.81 1.03
C PHE A 224 -6.62 3.51 1.70
N SER A 225 -5.42 3.30 1.20
CA SER A 225 -4.22 3.94 1.74
C SER A 225 -3.14 4.04 0.69
N TYR A 226 -2.76 5.26 0.32
CA TYR A 226 -1.68 5.50 -0.64
C TYR A 226 -0.39 4.78 -0.23
N SER A 227 0.14 5.06 0.94
CA SER A 227 1.38 4.47 1.43
C SER A 227 1.23 3.05 1.97
N GLY A 228 0.00 2.63 2.33
CA GLY A 228 -0.27 1.40 3.06
C GLY A 228 0.41 1.31 4.43
N GLN A 229 0.77 2.47 5.03
CA GLN A 229 1.51 2.56 6.30
C GLN A 229 0.78 3.34 7.39
N THR A 230 -0.38 3.91 7.10
CA THR A 230 -1.15 4.71 8.05
C THR A 230 -1.56 3.86 9.26
N LEU A 231 -0.97 4.15 10.43
CA LEU A 231 -1.05 3.29 11.62
C LEU A 231 -2.49 2.99 12.03
N ILE A 232 -3.33 4.01 12.12
CA ILE A 232 -4.71 3.85 12.58
C ILE A 232 -5.53 2.99 11.61
N VAL A 233 -5.31 3.11 10.30
CA VAL A 233 -5.94 2.25 9.29
C VAL A 233 -5.47 0.80 9.45
N LEU A 234 -4.15 0.61 9.70
CA LEU A 234 -3.58 -0.72 9.95
C LEU A 234 -4.14 -1.37 11.21
N GLU A 235 -4.35 -0.61 12.27
CA GLU A 235 -4.96 -1.09 13.51
C GLU A 235 -6.43 -1.50 13.29
N ALA A 236 -7.20 -0.67 12.59
CA ALA A 236 -8.59 -0.96 12.26
C ALA A 236 -8.71 -2.25 11.41
N VAL A 237 -7.92 -2.40 10.35
CA VAL A 237 -7.99 -3.63 9.52
C VAL A 237 -7.48 -4.88 10.25
N ARG A 238 -6.51 -4.75 11.17
CA ARG A 238 -6.09 -5.87 12.02
C ARG A 238 -7.19 -6.29 12.97
N GLN A 239 -7.89 -5.32 13.57
CA GLN A 239 -9.04 -5.60 14.43
C GLN A 239 -10.16 -6.27 13.66
N ALA A 240 -10.53 -5.75 12.48
CA ALA A 240 -11.52 -6.35 11.59
C ALA A 240 -11.16 -7.80 11.24
N ARG A 241 -9.92 -8.03 10.82
CA ARG A 241 -9.40 -9.37 10.51
C ARG A 241 -9.44 -10.32 11.72
N LYS A 242 -9.05 -9.84 12.89
CA LYS A 242 -9.11 -10.63 14.15
C LYS A 242 -10.54 -11.08 14.46
N ASN A 243 -11.53 -10.27 14.15
CA ASN A 243 -12.95 -10.58 14.32
C ASN A 243 -13.53 -11.46 13.19
N GLY A 244 -12.70 -11.88 12.22
CA GLY A 244 -13.09 -12.76 11.13
C GLY A 244 -13.67 -12.07 9.89
N ALA A 245 -13.66 -10.74 9.84
CA ALA A 245 -14.04 -10.01 8.63
C ALA A 245 -13.01 -10.17 7.51
N HIS A 246 -13.45 -10.13 6.26
CA HIS A 246 -12.56 -10.07 5.11
C HIS A 246 -11.97 -8.67 4.97
N VAL A 247 -10.67 -8.60 4.70
CA VAL A 247 -9.95 -7.33 4.50
C VAL A 247 -9.49 -7.23 3.05
N ILE A 248 -9.92 -6.17 2.38
CA ILE A 248 -9.52 -5.80 1.03
C ILE A 248 -8.67 -4.52 1.13
N ALA A 249 -7.50 -4.49 0.54
CA ALA A 249 -6.66 -3.31 0.46
C ALA A 249 -6.65 -2.73 -0.96
N ILE A 250 -6.85 -1.43 -1.08
CA ILE A 250 -6.59 -0.65 -2.31
C ILE A 250 -5.48 0.35 -1.97
N THR A 251 -4.29 0.16 -2.57
CA THR A 251 -3.09 0.91 -2.19
C THR A 251 -2.19 1.18 -3.40
N ASN A 252 -1.33 2.20 -3.29
CA ASN A 252 -0.32 2.49 -4.30
C ASN A 252 1.08 1.95 -3.92
N SER A 253 1.16 1.19 -2.81
CA SER A 253 2.43 0.70 -2.27
C SER A 253 2.42 -0.82 -2.13
N PRO A 254 2.87 -1.57 -3.16
CA PRO A 254 3.04 -3.01 -3.07
C PRO A 254 4.07 -3.34 -1.99
N GLY A 255 3.85 -4.42 -1.23
CA GLY A 255 4.73 -4.81 -0.11
C GLY A 255 4.61 -3.95 1.14
N SER A 256 3.61 -3.05 1.22
CA SER A 256 3.34 -2.27 2.43
C SER A 256 2.79 -3.13 3.57
N ARG A 257 2.72 -2.58 4.79
CA ARG A 257 2.12 -3.28 5.93
C ARG A 257 0.64 -3.61 5.70
N LEU A 258 -0.08 -2.76 5.00
CA LEU A 258 -1.47 -3.00 4.67
C LEU A 258 -1.63 -4.24 3.79
N THR A 259 -0.74 -4.43 2.81
CA THR A 259 -0.79 -5.61 1.93
C THR A 259 -0.47 -6.93 2.66
N GLN A 260 0.29 -6.87 3.78
CA GLN A 260 0.56 -8.04 4.60
C GLN A 260 -0.62 -8.45 5.49
N VAL A 261 -1.49 -7.51 5.82
CA VAL A 261 -2.68 -7.73 6.66
C VAL A 261 -3.90 -8.08 5.81
N ALA A 262 -4.00 -7.55 4.62
CA ALA A 262 -5.15 -7.77 3.74
C ALA A 262 -5.23 -9.23 3.24
N HIS A 263 -6.44 -9.69 2.98
CA HIS A 263 -6.70 -10.98 2.32
C HIS A 263 -6.63 -10.82 0.80
N VAL A 264 -7.09 -9.68 0.29
CA VAL A 264 -7.02 -9.30 -1.13
C VAL A 264 -6.36 -7.94 -1.24
N VAL A 265 -5.50 -7.79 -2.22
CA VAL A 265 -4.80 -6.53 -2.53
C VAL A 265 -5.05 -6.15 -3.97
N LEU A 266 -5.59 -4.95 -4.17
CA LEU A 266 -5.67 -4.27 -5.46
C LEU A 266 -4.67 -3.10 -5.42
N CYS A 267 -3.67 -3.15 -6.29
CA CYS A 267 -2.54 -2.23 -6.22
C CYS A 267 -2.37 -1.47 -7.54
N ALA A 268 -2.03 -0.19 -7.42
CA ALA A 268 -1.59 0.65 -8.53
C ALA A 268 -0.40 1.49 -8.07
N THR A 269 0.75 1.32 -8.69
CA THR A 269 1.93 2.16 -8.42
C THR A 269 1.81 3.50 -9.14
N VAL A 270 2.48 4.52 -8.62
CA VAL A 270 2.55 5.86 -9.24
C VAL A 270 3.92 6.46 -8.99
N ASP A 271 4.31 7.40 -9.84
CA ASP A 271 5.53 8.17 -9.66
C ASP A 271 5.49 9.03 -8.39
N ASP A 272 6.62 9.19 -7.76
CA ASP A 272 6.81 9.91 -6.47
C ASP A 272 6.89 11.43 -6.72
N SER A 273 5.87 12.01 -7.37
CA SER A 273 5.74 13.46 -7.54
C SER A 273 4.84 14.03 -6.45
N PRO A 274 5.30 15.04 -5.69
CA PRO A 274 4.51 15.63 -4.61
C PRO A 274 3.30 16.42 -5.10
N LEU A 275 3.33 16.93 -6.34
CA LEU A 275 2.23 17.69 -6.91
C LEU A 275 1.25 16.81 -7.70
N THR A 276 1.76 15.88 -8.50
CA THR A 276 0.93 15.10 -9.42
C THR A 276 0.79 13.61 -9.02
N GLY A 277 1.73 13.05 -8.25
CA GLY A 277 1.74 11.65 -7.86
C GLY A 277 0.72 11.33 -6.76
N GLU A 278 1.06 11.59 -5.49
CA GLU A 278 0.24 11.21 -4.33
C GLU A 278 -1.16 11.84 -4.36
N ASN A 279 -1.24 13.12 -4.67
CA ASN A 279 -2.52 13.86 -4.61
C ASN A 279 -3.33 13.83 -5.91
N GLY A 280 -2.72 13.42 -7.02
CA GLY A 280 -3.36 13.38 -8.34
C GLY A 280 -3.48 11.95 -8.87
N ALA A 281 -2.47 11.50 -9.60
CA ALA A 281 -2.47 10.22 -10.33
C ALA A 281 -2.78 9.00 -9.45
N ALA A 282 -2.27 8.97 -8.21
CA ALA A 282 -2.54 7.88 -7.26
C ALA A 282 -4.04 7.75 -6.95
N ARG A 283 -4.72 8.88 -6.77
CA ARG A 283 -6.16 8.89 -6.49
C ARG A 283 -6.97 8.49 -7.70
N VAL A 284 -6.58 8.94 -8.90
CA VAL A 284 -7.21 8.51 -10.16
C VAL A 284 -7.12 7.00 -10.31
N ALA A 285 -5.94 6.40 -10.06
CA ALA A 285 -5.75 4.96 -10.11
C ALA A 285 -6.59 4.22 -9.06
N GLN A 286 -6.64 4.71 -7.81
CA GLN A 286 -7.49 4.10 -6.76
C GLN A 286 -8.98 4.16 -7.11
N LEU A 287 -9.47 5.28 -7.64
CA LEU A 287 -10.86 5.43 -8.09
C LEU A 287 -11.18 4.46 -9.23
N ASN A 288 -10.25 4.29 -10.18
CA ASN A 288 -10.45 3.36 -11.29
C ASN A 288 -10.46 1.89 -10.84
N LEU A 289 -9.58 1.51 -9.91
CA LEU A 289 -9.64 0.17 -9.29
C LEU A 289 -10.96 -0.05 -8.53
N LEU A 290 -11.45 0.99 -7.85
CA LEU A 290 -12.76 0.96 -7.21
C LEU A 290 -13.89 0.81 -8.23
N ASP A 291 -13.82 1.48 -9.38
CA ASP A 291 -14.80 1.35 -10.46
C ASP A 291 -14.82 -0.08 -11.04
N ALA A 292 -13.64 -0.66 -11.27
CA ALA A 292 -13.52 -2.04 -11.72
C ALA A 292 -14.14 -3.02 -10.70
N LEU A 293 -13.87 -2.81 -9.41
CA LEU A 293 -14.44 -3.61 -8.33
C LEU A 293 -15.96 -3.43 -8.24
N PHE A 294 -16.46 -2.21 -8.36
CA PHE A 294 -17.88 -1.90 -8.38
C PHE A 294 -18.61 -2.60 -9.54
N MET A 295 -18.04 -2.54 -10.76
CA MET A 295 -18.60 -3.25 -11.92
C MET A 295 -18.64 -4.77 -11.72
N ALA A 296 -17.58 -5.34 -11.12
CA ALA A 296 -17.53 -6.77 -10.82
C ALA A 296 -18.61 -7.17 -9.80
N VAL A 297 -18.84 -6.35 -8.76
CA VAL A 297 -19.91 -6.55 -7.77
C VAL A 297 -21.29 -6.39 -8.39
N ALA A 298 -21.50 -5.35 -9.20
CA ALA A 298 -22.77 -5.10 -9.87
C ALA A 298 -23.21 -6.27 -10.78
N ARG A 299 -22.23 -6.92 -11.39
CA ARG A 299 -22.43 -8.11 -12.23
C ARG A 299 -22.86 -9.35 -11.43
N SER A 300 -22.64 -9.40 -10.11
CA SER A 300 -23.03 -10.56 -9.29
C SER A 300 -24.54 -10.78 -9.26
N ASN A 301 -25.36 -9.73 -9.43
CA ASN A 301 -26.80 -9.81 -9.59
C ASN A 301 -27.30 -8.66 -10.48
N PRO A 302 -27.30 -8.83 -11.80
CA PRO A 302 -27.66 -7.76 -12.74
C PRO A 302 -29.10 -7.23 -12.53
N ALA A 303 -30.06 -8.13 -12.28
CA ALA A 303 -31.46 -7.73 -12.11
C ALA A 303 -31.68 -6.85 -10.86
N ALA A 304 -31.09 -7.22 -9.72
CA ALA A 304 -31.15 -6.41 -8.50
C ALA A 304 -30.40 -5.09 -8.67
N THR A 305 -29.26 -5.12 -9.37
CA THR A 305 -28.46 -3.91 -9.68
C THR A 305 -29.28 -2.93 -10.51
N GLU A 306 -29.90 -3.39 -11.60
CA GLU A 306 -30.73 -2.56 -12.48
C GLU A 306 -31.92 -1.95 -11.73
N ALA A 307 -32.65 -2.77 -10.97
CA ALA A 307 -33.78 -2.30 -10.16
C ALA A 307 -33.37 -1.23 -9.15
N ASN A 308 -32.25 -1.41 -8.43
CA ASN A 308 -31.75 -0.45 -7.44
C ASN A 308 -31.20 0.82 -8.10
N LEU A 309 -30.49 0.69 -9.21
CA LEU A 309 -30.04 1.86 -9.98
C LEU A 309 -31.23 2.69 -10.49
N SER A 310 -32.26 2.05 -11.03
CA SER A 310 -33.47 2.74 -11.46
C SER A 310 -34.12 3.53 -10.32
N ARG A 311 -34.29 2.90 -9.15
CA ARG A 311 -34.85 3.54 -7.94
C ARG A 311 -34.02 4.73 -7.49
N THR A 312 -32.70 4.56 -7.35
CA THR A 312 -31.81 5.63 -6.86
C THR A 312 -31.68 6.76 -7.87
N MET A 313 -31.66 6.44 -9.18
CA MET A 313 -31.61 7.44 -10.24
C MET A 313 -32.89 8.27 -10.32
N SER A 314 -34.06 7.67 -10.10
CA SER A 314 -35.35 8.40 -10.13
C SER A 314 -35.39 9.48 -9.05
N VAL A 315 -34.93 9.14 -7.82
CA VAL A 315 -34.86 10.10 -6.71
C VAL A 315 -33.91 11.26 -7.04
N VAL A 316 -32.73 10.97 -7.59
CA VAL A 316 -31.78 12.04 -7.97
C VAL A 316 -32.30 12.90 -9.10
N ARG A 317 -32.98 12.30 -10.10
CA ARG A 317 -33.59 13.05 -11.21
C ARG A 317 -34.69 14.00 -10.75
N SER A 318 -35.51 13.58 -9.78
CA SER A 318 -36.58 14.43 -9.24
C SER A 318 -36.05 15.69 -8.53
N GLN A 319 -34.80 15.72 -8.14
CA GLN A 319 -34.14 16.86 -7.49
C GLN A 319 -33.38 17.78 -8.47
N ARG A 320 -33.35 17.43 -9.77
CA ARG A 320 -32.73 18.30 -10.78
C ARG A 320 -33.75 19.31 -11.22
N ALA A 321 -33.35 20.58 -11.25
CA ALA A 321 -34.20 21.65 -11.84
C ALA A 321 -34.56 21.27 -13.29
N SER A 322 -35.84 21.36 -13.62
CA SER A 322 -36.28 21.35 -15.00
C SER A 322 -35.86 22.68 -15.62
N TRP A 323 -35.01 22.67 -16.63
CA TRP A 323 -34.68 23.82 -17.46
C TRP A 323 -35.69 23.96 -18.57
#